data_faa61f48ce38e1834b05ff9ad45246ce
#
_entry.id   faa61f48ce38e1834b05ff9ad45246ce
#
_cell.length_a   1.000
_cell.length_b   1.000
_cell.length_c   1.000
_cell.angle_alpha   90.00
_cell.angle_beta   90.00
_cell.angle_gamma   90.00
#
_symmetry.space_group_name_H-M   'P 1'
#
loop_
_entity.id
_entity.type
_entity.pdbx_description
1 polymer ?
#
loop_
_entity_poly.entity_id
_entity_poly.type
_entity_poly.pdbx_seq_one_letter_code
_entity_poly.pdbx_strand_id
1 'polypeptide(L)'
;MTQTRQILIVDDDADLRQALTEQLALHAEFRVTEAADVASARLAVENAAPDLIIMDVGLPDMDGREAVRLLRAGGFKRPVIMLTARDSDADTVIGLESGANDYVAKPFRFAVLLARIRVQLRQHEASEDAEFQIGPYIFRPATKNLVDAKGAKLRLTEKEAAILRFLHRAERQSVPRETLLRDVWGYNANVTTHTLETHIYRLRQKIEDDPADARLLVTDAGGYKLLS
;
A
#
# COMPACT_ATOMS: atom_id res chain seq x y z
N MET A 1 1.06 -2.26 -16.41
CA MET A 1 1.24 -3.40 -15.48
C MET A 1 0.78 -2.93 -14.11
N THR A 2 -0.16 -3.60 -13.50
CA THR A 2 -0.66 -3.32 -12.14
C THR A 2 0.52 -3.43 -11.16
N GLN A 3 0.64 -2.50 -10.23
CA GLN A 3 1.65 -2.59 -9.19
C GLN A 3 1.42 -3.88 -8.38
N THR A 4 2.38 -4.79 -8.41
CA THR A 4 2.26 -6.08 -7.73
C THR A 4 2.40 -5.86 -6.21
N ARG A 5 1.38 -6.27 -5.43
CA ARG A 5 1.34 -6.16 -3.97
C ARG A 5 1.98 -7.38 -3.32
N GLN A 6 2.86 -7.15 -2.37
CA GLN A 6 3.51 -8.21 -1.61
C GLN A 6 2.62 -8.62 -0.44
N ILE A 7 2.16 -9.86 -0.42
CA ILE A 7 1.36 -10.42 0.67
C ILE A 7 2.23 -11.43 1.42
N LEU A 8 2.38 -11.23 2.73
CA LEU A 8 3.03 -12.20 3.60
C LEU A 8 1.96 -13.05 4.29
N ILE A 9 2.03 -14.37 4.16
CA ILE A 9 1.19 -15.32 4.87
C ILE A 9 2.01 -15.96 5.98
N VAL A 10 1.50 -15.88 7.21
CA VAL A 10 2.12 -16.44 8.42
C VAL A 10 1.12 -17.39 9.08
N ASP A 11 1.37 -18.67 8.98
CA ASP A 11 0.52 -19.74 9.52
C ASP A 11 1.41 -20.98 9.69
N ASP A 12 1.24 -21.81 10.71
CA ASP A 12 2.03 -23.03 10.90
C ASP A 12 1.49 -24.19 10.05
N ASP A 13 0.23 -24.13 9.62
CA ASP A 13 -0.39 -25.09 8.71
C ASP A 13 0.15 -24.93 7.28
N ALA A 14 1.02 -25.86 6.86
CA ALA A 14 1.65 -25.84 5.55
C ALA A 14 0.63 -25.98 4.40
N ASP A 15 -0.41 -26.80 4.58
CA ASP A 15 -1.43 -27.07 3.56
C ASP A 15 -2.27 -25.80 3.33
N LEU A 16 -2.63 -25.09 4.41
CA LEU A 16 -3.35 -23.83 4.34
C LEU A 16 -2.50 -22.75 3.67
N ARG A 17 -1.21 -22.62 4.04
CA ARG A 17 -0.30 -21.66 3.39
C ARG A 17 -0.21 -21.90 1.90
N GLN A 18 0.04 -23.16 1.50
CA GLN A 18 0.12 -23.53 0.09
C GLN A 18 -1.18 -23.21 -0.66
N ALA A 19 -2.33 -23.61 -0.11
CA ALA A 19 -3.63 -23.35 -0.73
C ALA A 19 -3.90 -21.86 -0.92
N LEU A 20 -3.56 -21.02 0.07
CA LEU A 20 -3.71 -19.58 -0.02
C LEU A 20 -2.75 -18.97 -1.06
N THR A 21 -1.51 -19.44 -1.09
CA THR A 21 -0.50 -19.01 -2.07
C THR A 21 -0.94 -19.32 -3.49
N GLU A 22 -1.41 -20.53 -3.76
CA GLU A 22 -1.91 -20.93 -5.06
C GLU A 22 -3.13 -20.09 -5.50
N GLN A 23 -4.07 -19.87 -4.60
CA GLN A 23 -5.25 -19.05 -4.87
C GLN A 23 -4.91 -17.58 -5.12
N LEU A 24 -4.02 -16.99 -4.34
CA LEU A 24 -3.59 -15.61 -4.55
C LEU A 24 -2.75 -15.44 -5.83
N ALA A 25 -1.94 -16.44 -6.19
CA ALA A 25 -1.15 -16.42 -7.42
C ALA A 25 -1.99 -16.38 -8.72
N LEU A 26 -3.26 -16.80 -8.65
CA LEU A 26 -4.22 -16.63 -9.77
C LEU A 26 -4.55 -15.15 -10.04
N HIS A 27 -4.23 -14.26 -9.12
CA HIS A 27 -4.45 -12.82 -9.23
C HIS A 27 -3.12 -12.11 -9.50
N ALA A 28 -2.93 -11.61 -10.74
CA ALA A 28 -1.67 -10.98 -11.19
C ALA A 28 -1.24 -9.75 -10.36
N GLU A 29 -2.15 -9.21 -9.55
CA GLU A 29 -1.92 -8.09 -8.65
C GLU A 29 -1.16 -8.48 -7.36
N PHE A 30 -1.00 -9.79 -7.06
CA PHE A 30 -0.35 -10.25 -5.84
C PHE A 30 0.92 -11.05 -6.09
N ARG A 31 1.87 -10.89 -5.17
CA ARG A 31 2.99 -11.81 -4.95
C ARG A 31 2.96 -12.25 -3.49
N VAL A 32 3.20 -13.53 -3.25
CA VAL A 32 3.09 -14.13 -1.93
C VAL A 32 4.47 -14.53 -1.43
N THR A 33 4.71 -14.24 -0.15
CA THR A 33 5.82 -14.78 0.64
C THR A 33 5.20 -15.53 1.82
N GLU A 34 5.80 -16.65 2.21
CA GLU A 34 5.31 -17.51 3.28
C GLU A 34 6.25 -17.51 4.48
N ALA A 35 5.69 -17.65 5.67
CA ALA A 35 6.40 -17.87 6.92
C ALA A 35 5.60 -18.88 7.77
N ALA A 36 6.31 -19.79 8.46
CA ALA A 36 5.67 -20.79 9.30
C ALA A 36 5.57 -20.38 10.78
N ASP A 37 6.24 -19.30 11.16
CA ASP A 37 6.38 -18.82 12.53
C ASP A 37 6.69 -17.32 12.55
N VAL A 38 6.69 -16.71 13.73
CA VAL A 38 6.96 -15.28 13.91
C VAL A 38 8.42 -14.94 13.59
N ALA A 39 9.36 -15.84 13.88
CA ALA A 39 10.78 -15.58 13.61
C ALA A 39 11.04 -15.42 12.12
N SER A 40 10.52 -16.32 11.27
CA SER A 40 10.61 -16.23 9.81
C SER A 40 9.80 -15.05 9.25
N ALA A 41 8.64 -14.74 9.84
CA ALA A 41 7.83 -13.59 9.45
C ALA A 41 8.58 -12.26 9.66
N ARG A 42 9.30 -12.09 10.77
CA ARG A 42 10.12 -10.90 11.02
C ARG A 42 11.21 -10.73 9.98
N LEU A 43 11.92 -11.77 9.63
CA LEU A 43 12.92 -11.76 8.57
C LEU A 43 12.30 -11.38 7.21
N ALA A 44 11.11 -11.90 6.91
CA ALA A 44 10.39 -11.56 5.69
C ALA A 44 9.98 -10.07 5.66
N VAL A 45 9.54 -9.51 6.79
CA VAL A 45 9.20 -8.08 6.91
C VAL A 45 10.43 -7.18 6.71
N GLU A 46 11.56 -7.55 7.29
CA GLU A 46 12.83 -6.80 7.15
C GLU A 46 13.36 -6.82 5.71
N ASN A 47 13.24 -7.96 5.02
CA ASN A 47 13.81 -8.15 3.68
C ASN A 47 12.90 -7.63 2.55
N ALA A 48 11.58 -7.77 2.68
CA ALA A 48 10.64 -7.56 1.58
C ALA A 48 9.56 -6.50 1.84
N ALA A 49 9.45 -5.96 3.05
CA ALA A 49 8.45 -4.94 3.44
C ALA A 49 7.05 -5.20 2.84
N PRO A 50 6.34 -6.27 3.25
CA PRO A 50 5.07 -6.67 2.64
C PRO A 50 4.02 -5.57 2.70
N ASP A 51 3.15 -5.48 1.68
CA ASP A 51 2.04 -4.51 1.62
C ASP A 51 0.89 -4.88 2.55
N LEU A 52 0.75 -6.18 2.88
CA LEU A 52 -0.22 -6.71 3.82
C LEU A 52 0.28 -8.02 4.41
N ILE A 53 0.00 -8.25 5.68
CA ILE A 53 0.26 -9.53 6.36
C ILE A 53 -1.06 -10.23 6.65
N ILE A 54 -1.15 -11.51 6.34
CA ILE A 54 -2.16 -12.44 6.83
C ILE A 54 -1.48 -13.27 7.91
N MET A 55 -1.94 -13.22 9.15
CA MET A 55 -1.27 -13.84 10.29
C MET A 55 -2.21 -14.71 11.10
N ASP A 56 -1.82 -15.95 11.31
CA ASP A 56 -2.53 -16.81 12.24
C ASP A 56 -2.32 -16.37 13.69
N VAL A 57 -3.33 -16.58 14.52
CA VAL A 57 -3.24 -16.34 15.96
C VAL A 57 -2.41 -17.43 16.66
N GLY A 58 -2.58 -18.68 16.25
CA GLY A 58 -2.02 -19.85 16.94
C GLY A 58 -0.65 -20.29 16.42
N LEU A 59 0.34 -19.41 16.37
CA LEU A 59 1.68 -19.76 15.89
C LEU A 59 2.51 -20.49 16.94
N PRO A 60 3.47 -21.36 16.54
CA PRO A 60 4.16 -22.27 17.46
C PRO A 60 5.15 -21.57 18.41
N ASP A 61 5.70 -20.43 18.00
CA ASP A 61 6.75 -19.71 18.73
C ASP A 61 6.20 -18.51 19.51
N MET A 62 5.04 -17.95 19.12
CA MET A 62 4.43 -16.80 19.78
C MET A 62 2.97 -16.64 19.35
N ASP A 63 2.11 -16.14 20.24
CA ASP A 63 0.75 -15.71 19.86
C ASP A 63 0.80 -14.62 18.76
N GLY A 64 0.08 -14.84 17.65
CA GLY A 64 0.08 -13.92 16.52
C GLY A 64 -0.34 -12.49 16.89
N ARG A 65 -1.18 -12.32 17.92
CA ARG A 65 -1.58 -10.99 18.44
C ARG A 65 -0.39 -10.26 19.09
N GLU A 66 0.44 -10.99 19.81
CA GLU A 66 1.67 -10.46 20.39
C GLU A 66 2.67 -10.11 19.28
N ALA A 67 2.80 -10.97 18.28
CA ALA A 67 3.63 -10.69 17.10
C ALA A 67 3.21 -9.40 16.41
N VAL A 68 1.89 -9.13 16.24
CA VAL A 68 1.40 -7.88 15.67
C VAL A 68 1.78 -6.69 16.54
N ARG A 69 1.65 -6.76 17.88
CA ARG A 69 2.08 -5.69 18.78
C ARG A 69 3.57 -5.37 18.61
N LEU A 70 4.42 -6.39 18.52
CA LEU A 70 5.86 -6.21 18.30
C LEU A 70 6.16 -5.58 16.92
N LEU A 71 5.48 -6.01 15.87
CA LEU A 71 5.59 -5.40 14.54
C LEU A 71 5.20 -3.92 14.58
N ARG A 72 4.09 -3.57 15.27
CA ARG A 72 3.64 -2.18 15.44
C ARG A 72 4.65 -1.34 16.23
N ALA A 73 5.17 -1.88 17.31
CA ALA A 73 6.22 -1.24 18.11
C ALA A 73 7.51 -1.02 17.29
N GLY A 74 7.83 -1.95 16.38
CA GLY A 74 8.93 -1.83 15.41
C GLY A 74 8.66 -0.87 14.24
N GLY A 75 7.47 -0.22 14.19
CA GLY A 75 7.14 0.76 13.16
C GLY A 75 6.45 0.21 11.91
N PHE A 76 6.06 -1.06 11.88
CA PHE A 76 5.29 -1.61 10.77
C PHE A 76 3.87 -1.05 10.76
N LYS A 77 3.52 -0.28 9.72
CA LYS A 77 2.25 0.46 9.63
C LYS A 77 1.28 -0.13 8.61
N ARG A 78 1.71 -1.07 7.81
CA ARG A 78 0.88 -1.69 6.77
C ARG A 78 -0.17 -2.62 7.37
N PRO A 79 -1.28 -2.92 6.65
CA PRO A 79 -2.37 -3.70 7.19
C PRO A 79 -1.98 -5.12 7.58
N VAL A 80 -2.60 -5.60 8.65
CA VAL A 80 -2.53 -6.98 9.13
C VAL A 80 -3.94 -7.52 9.27
N ILE A 81 -4.22 -8.65 8.63
CA ILE A 81 -5.45 -9.44 8.78
C ILE A 81 -5.11 -10.66 9.63
N MET A 82 -5.79 -10.83 10.76
CA MET A 82 -5.61 -12.00 11.60
C MET A 82 -6.52 -13.15 11.15
N LEU A 83 -5.98 -14.36 11.12
CA LEU A 83 -6.78 -15.57 11.01
C LEU A 83 -6.96 -16.17 12.41
N THR A 84 -8.18 -16.51 12.79
CA THR A 84 -8.48 -17.01 14.14
C THR A 84 -9.38 -18.23 14.10
N ALA A 85 -9.16 -19.17 15.00
CA ALA A 85 -10.12 -20.25 15.23
C ALA A 85 -11.42 -19.69 15.82
N ARG A 86 -12.56 -20.29 15.48
CA ARG A 86 -13.91 -19.82 15.78
C ARG A 86 -14.30 -20.07 17.24
N ASP A 87 -13.65 -19.43 18.21
CA ASP A 87 -14.05 -19.65 19.62
C ASP A 87 -13.96 -18.39 20.48
N SER A 88 -14.95 -17.56 20.36
CA SER A 88 -15.45 -16.53 21.27
C SER A 88 -15.46 -15.10 20.78
N ASP A 89 -16.58 -14.40 21.04
CA ASP A 89 -16.70 -12.94 20.88
C ASP A 89 -15.66 -12.17 21.71
N ALA A 90 -15.11 -12.78 22.75
CA ALA A 90 -14.03 -12.23 23.57
C ALA A 90 -12.71 -12.09 22.80
N ASP A 91 -12.38 -13.02 21.89
CA ASP A 91 -11.16 -12.97 21.10
C ASP A 91 -11.20 -11.85 20.03
N THR A 92 -12.37 -11.51 19.53
CA THR A 92 -12.54 -10.42 18.55
C THR A 92 -12.29 -9.05 19.19
N VAL A 93 -12.70 -8.84 20.44
CA VAL A 93 -12.49 -7.56 21.16
C VAL A 93 -11.02 -7.40 21.56
N ILE A 94 -10.41 -8.45 22.11
CA ILE A 94 -8.97 -8.45 22.50
C ILE A 94 -8.09 -8.31 21.27
N GLY A 95 -8.54 -8.83 20.13
CA GLY A 95 -7.82 -8.76 18.88
C GLY A 95 -7.71 -7.35 18.29
N LEU A 96 -8.73 -6.52 18.35
CA LEU A 96 -8.68 -5.13 17.88
C LEU A 96 -7.66 -4.29 18.67
N GLU A 97 -7.43 -4.61 19.95
CA GLU A 97 -6.40 -3.95 20.77
C GLU A 97 -4.96 -4.35 20.40
N SER A 98 -4.76 -5.43 19.64
CA SER A 98 -3.43 -5.84 19.17
C SER A 98 -2.82 -4.96 18.08
N GLY A 99 -3.63 -4.09 17.47
CA GLY A 99 -3.22 -3.26 16.33
C GLY A 99 -3.40 -3.94 14.96
N ALA A 100 -4.12 -5.06 14.88
CA ALA A 100 -4.55 -5.65 13.62
C ALA A 100 -5.66 -4.78 12.97
N ASN A 101 -5.76 -4.88 11.63
CA ASN A 101 -6.73 -4.09 10.86
C ASN A 101 -8.03 -4.85 10.60
N ASP A 102 -7.99 -6.18 10.61
CA ASP A 102 -9.16 -7.02 10.36
C ASP A 102 -8.95 -8.43 10.93
N TYR A 103 -10.06 -9.19 11.07
CA TYR A 103 -10.09 -10.56 11.57
C TYR A 103 -10.95 -11.43 10.67
N VAL A 104 -10.47 -12.65 10.41
CA VAL A 104 -11.18 -13.67 9.62
C VAL A 104 -11.19 -14.97 10.40
N ALA A 105 -12.38 -15.45 10.77
CA ALA A 105 -12.53 -16.72 11.48
C ALA A 105 -12.34 -17.92 10.55
N LYS A 106 -11.57 -18.91 10.96
CA LYS A 106 -11.43 -20.24 10.31
C LYS A 106 -12.64 -21.13 10.72
N PRO A 107 -13.26 -21.87 9.79
CA PRO A 107 -12.98 -21.93 8.36
C PRO A 107 -13.60 -20.74 7.60
N PHE A 108 -12.91 -20.25 6.58
CA PHE A 108 -13.36 -19.12 5.76
C PHE A 108 -13.45 -19.48 4.28
N ARG A 109 -14.20 -18.67 3.52
CA ARG A 109 -14.21 -18.73 2.07
C ARG A 109 -13.09 -17.85 1.53
N PHE A 110 -12.29 -18.36 0.60
CA PHE A 110 -11.21 -17.57 -0.03
C PHE A 110 -11.71 -16.24 -0.61
N ALA A 111 -12.87 -16.23 -1.29
CA ALA A 111 -13.45 -15.01 -1.85
C ALA A 111 -13.71 -13.91 -0.79
N VAL A 112 -14.05 -14.30 0.45
CA VAL A 112 -14.24 -13.35 1.57
C VAL A 112 -12.90 -12.79 2.01
N LEU A 113 -11.88 -13.64 2.18
CA LEU A 113 -10.53 -13.20 2.54
C LEU A 113 -9.96 -12.28 1.44
N LEU A 114 -10.10 -12.63 0.17
CA LEU A 114 -9.66 -11.81 -0.96
C LEU A 114 -10.32 -10.43 -0.97
N ALA A 115 -11.63 -10.37 -0.73
CA ALA A 115 -12.34 -9.09 -0.65
C ALA A 115 -11.80 -8.22 0.50
N ARG A 116 -11.50 -8.81 1.67
CA ARG A 116 -10.92 -8.10 2.83
C ARG A 116 -9.50 -7.62 2.55
N ILE A 117 -8.65 -8.44 1.94
CA ILE A 117 -7.30 -8.03 1.49
C ILE A 117 -7.40 -6.76 0.65
N ARG A 118 -8.26 -6.76 -0.39
CA ARG A 118 -8.46 -5.60 -1.27
C ARG A 118 -8.98 -4.36 -0.54
N VAL A 119 -9.89 -4.55 0.42
CA VAL A 119 -10.41 -3.45 1.24
C VAL A 119 -9.31 -2.85 2.09
N GLN A 120 -8.53 -3.68 2.80
CA GLN A 120 -7.46 -3.22 3.69
C GLN A 120 -6.34 -2.51 2.93
N LEU A 121 -5.92 -3.03 1.77
CA LEU A 121 -4.95 -2.37 0.90
C LEU A 121 -5.44 -0.98 0.45
N ARG A 122 -6.69 -0.86 -0.01
CA ARG A 122 -7.27 0.43 -0.43
C ARG A 122 -7.40 1.42 0.72
N GLN A 123 -7.80 0.96 1.92
CA GLN A 123 -7.91 1.81 3.11
C GLN A 123 -6.53 2.32 3.53
N HIS A 124 -5.51 1.46 3.49
CA HIS A 124 -4.15 1.86 3.81
C HIS A 124 -3.63 2.91 2.83
N GLU A 125 -3.84 2.74 1.52
CA GLU A 125 -3.48 3.73 0.50
C GLU A 125 -4.17 5.09 0.69
N ALA A 126 -5.33 5.10 1.32
CA ALA A 126 -6.07 6.31 1.64
C ALA A 126 -5.67 6.89 3.01
N SER A 127 -4.93 6.14 3.84
CA SER A 127 -4.58 6.53 5.20
C SER A 127 -3.45 7.56 5.24
N GLU A 128 -3.26 8.13 6.42
CA GLU A 128 -2.15 9.05 6.69
C GLU A 128 -0.78 8.32 6.72
N ASP A 129 -0.78 7.01 6.95
CA ASP A 129 0.42 6.18 7.02
C ASP A 129 0.86 5.63 5.66
N ALA A 130 0.15 5.97 4.57
CA ALA A 130 0.50 5.50 3.24
C ALA A 130 1.88 6.01 2.80
N GLU A 131 2.71 5.11 2.31
CA GLU A 131 3.99 5.40 1.69
C GLU A 131 4.03 4.78 0.30
N PHE A 132 4.45 5.55 -0.70
CA PHE A 132 4.51 5.12 -2.09
C PHE A 132 5.91 5.32 -2.66
N GLN A 133 6.42 4.31 -3.36
CA GLN A 133 7.66 4.47 -4.12
C GLN A 133 7.37 5.24 -5.41
N ILE A 134 8.10 6.33 -5.63
CA ILE A 134 8.07 7.13 -6.87
C ILE A 134 9.52 7.33 -7.34
N GLY A 135 9.96 6.50 -8.27
CA GLY A 135 11.36 6.50 -8.68
C GLY A 135 12.30 6.31 -7.48
N PRO A 136 13.29 7.22 -7.26
CA PRO A 136 14.21 7.14 -6.12
C PRO A 136 13.61 7.66 -4.80
N TYR A 137 12.34 8.10 -4.79
CA TYR A 137 11.71 8.75 -3.64
C TYR A 137 10.67 7.88 -2.96
N ILE A 138 10.55 8.00 -1.62
CA ILE A 138 9.39 7.54 -0.85
C ILE A 138 8.45 8.74 -0.69
N PHE A 139 7.28 8.67 -1.30
CA PHE A 139 6.23 9.67 -1.18
C PHE A 139 5.34 9.39 0.03
N ARG A 140 5.21 10.38 0.90
CA ARG A 140 4.35 10.37 2.10
C ARG A 140 3.23 11.41 1.93
N PRO A 141 2.05 11.03 1.46
CA PRO A 141 0.96 11.97 1.16
C PRO A 141 0.51 12.80 2.36
N ALA A 142 0.40 12.19 3.53
CA ALA A 142 -0.06 12.85 4.77
C ALA A 142 0.84 14.02 5.18
N THR A 143 2.15 13.81 5.11
CA THR A 143 3.12 14.86 5.43
C THR A 143 3.53 15.70 4.22
N LYS A 144 3.01 15.35 3.03
CA LYS A 144 3.31 16.02 1.74
C LYS A 144 4.81 16.12 1.46
N ASN A 145 5.52 15.03 1.74
CA ASN A 145 6.96 14.95 1.53
C ASN A 145 7.33 13.82 0.58
N LEU A 146 8.35 14.06 -0.22
CA LEU A 146 9.15 13.05 -0.88
C LEU A 146 10.45 12.90 -0.09
N VAL A 147 10.88 11.68 0.19
CA VAL A 147 12.12 11.37 0.92
C VAL A 147 13.03 10.59 -0.02
N ASP A 148 14.23 11.06 -0.25
CA ASP A 148 15.21 10.36 -1.07
C ASP A 148 15.94 9.26 -0.28
N ALA A 149 16.79 8.48 -0.96
CA ALA A 149 17.58 7.41 -0.34
C ALA A 149 18.57 7.89 0.74
N LYS A 150 18.90 9.19 0.76
CA LYS A 150 19.76 9.82 1.77
C LYS A 150 18.97 10.40 2.95
N GLY A 151 17.64 10.29 2.93
CA GLY A 151 16.75 10.84 3.95
C GLY A 151 16.45 12.34 3.79
N ALA A 152 16.88 12.97 2.70
CA ALA A 152 16.54 14.36 2.42
C ALA A 152 15.04 14.48 2.05
N LYS A 153 14.38 15.51 2.60
CA LYS A 153 12.95 15.73 2.45
C LYS A 153 12.67 16.86 1.46
N LEU A 154 11.93 16.55 0.40
CA LEU A 154 11.40 17.53 -0.55
C LEU A 154 9.93 17.80 -0.22
N ARG A 155 9.61 19.01 0.17
CA ARG A 155 8.24 19.39 0.53
C ARG A 155 7.39 19.65 -0.71
N LEU A 156 6.19 19.08 -0.71
CA LEU A 156 5.16 19.27 -1.72
C LEU A 156 4.07 20.23 -1.22
N THR A 157 3.47 20.96 -2.15
CA THR A 157 2.20 21.66 -1.89
C THR A 157 1.04 20.66 -1.85
N GLU A 158 -0.12 21.09 -1.34
CA GLU A 158 -1.34 20.29 -1.31
C GLU A 158 -1.69 19.73 -2.69
N LYS A 159 -1.64 20.57 -3.72
CA LYS A 159 -2.00 20.19 -5.09
C LYS A 159 -0.96 19.26 -5.73
N GLU A 160 0.32 19.49 -5.48
CA GLU A 160 1.39 18.58 -5.94
C GLU A 160 1.25 17.19 -5.33
N ALA A 161 0.99 17.11 -4.03
CA ALA A 161 0.76 15.83 -3.34
C ALA A 161 -0.51 15.13 -3.85
N ALA A 162 -1.59 15.88 -4.08
CA ALA A 162 -2.83 15.34 -4.63
C ALA A 162 -2.65 14.79 -6.06
N ILE A 163 -1.91 15.49 -6.92
CA ILE A 163 -1.57 15.02 -8.28
C ILE A 163 -0.78 13.72 -8.22
N LEU A 164 0.30 13.67 -7.42
CA LEU A 164 1.13 12.47 -7.32
C LEU A 164 0.33 11.27 -6.79
N ARG A 165 -0.50 11.47 -5.77
CA ARG A 165 -1.36 10.43 -5.22
C ARG A 165 -2.37 9.92 -6.25
N PHE A 166 -2.96 10.82 -7.04
CA PHE A 166 -3.92 10.45 -8.09
C PHE A 166 -3.25 9.65 -9.21
N LEU A 167 -2.12 10.13 -9.70
CA LEU A 167 -1.37 9.47 -10.78
C LEU A 167 -0.78 8.12 -10.33
N HIS A 168 -0.33 8.01 -9.07
CA HIS A 168 0.12 6.75 -8.51
C HIS A 168 -1.01 5.70 -8.50
N ARG A 169 -2.23 6.10 -8.07
CA ARG A 169 -3.42 5.22 -8.10
C ARG A 169 -3.85 4.80 -9.50
N ALA A 170 -3.52 5.60 -10.50
CA ALA A 170 -3.79 5.27 -11.90
C ALA A 170 -2.84 4.18 -12.45
N GLU A 171 -1.92 3.63 -11.64
CA GLU A 171 -1.09 2.47 -11.93
C GLU A 171 -0.43 2.51 -13.32
N ARG A 172 0.30 3.59 -13.58
CA ARG A 172 0.97 3.84 -14.87
C ARG A 172 0.00 4.05 -16.06
N GLN A 173 -1.30 4.18 -15.82
CA GLN A 173 -2.23 4.59 -16.88
C GLN A 173 -2.13 6.09 -17.14
N SER A 174 -2.34 6.48 -18.41
CA SER A 174 -2.43 7.90 -18.75
C SER A 174 -3.74 8.48 -18.21
N VAL A 175 -3.64 9.58 -17.45
CA VAL A 175 -4.79 10.27 -16.88
C VAL A 175 -5.03 11.54 -17.68
N PRO A 176 -6.22 11.73 -18.30
CA PRO A 176 -6.56 12.93 -19.03
C PRO A 176 -6.47 14.20 -18.15
N ARG A 177 -6.07 15.33 -18.75
CA ARG A 177 -5.96 16.62 -18.05
C ARG A 177 -7.25 17.03 -17.34
N GLU A 178 -8.38 16.84 -18.01
CA GLU A 178 -9.71 17.17 -17.46
C GLU A 178 -10.03 16.35 -16.21
N THR A 179 -9.66 15.06 -16.20
CA THR A 179 -9.83 14.18 -15.05
C THR A 179 -9.00 14.67 -13.87
N LEU A 180 -7.72 15.00 -14.09
CA LEU A 180 -6.87 15.56 -13.03
C LEU A 180 -7.41 16.91 -12.50
N LEU A 181 -7.87 17.79 -13.38
CA LEU A 181 -8.46 19.06 -12.98
C LEU A 181 -9.71 18.85 -12.12
N ARG A 182 -10.62 17.99 -12.55
CA ARG A 182 -11.86 17.68 -11.82
C ARG A 182 -11.56 17.08 -10.44
N ASP A 183 -10.70 16.07 -10.39
CA ASP A 183 -10.51 15.26 -9.18
C ASP A 183 -9.55 15.91 -8.17
N VAL A 184 -8.62 16.77 -8.63
CA VAL A 184 -7.69 17.49 -7.75
C VAL A 184 -8.21 18.87 -7.33
N TRP A 185 -8.97 19.57 -8.19
CA TRP A 185 -9.50 20.93 -7.89
C TRP A 185 -11.01 20.97 -7.68
N GLY A 186 -11.73 19.89 -7.99
CA GLY A 186 -13.19 19.89 -8.00
C GLY A 186 -13.77 20.60 -9.23
N TYR A 187 -15.08 20.76 -9.25
CA TYR A 187 -15.76 21.52 -10.32
C TYR A 187 -15.60 23.04 -10.13
N ASN A 188 -14.37 23.52 -10.13
CA ASN A 188 -14.13 24.97 -10.05
C ASN A 188 -13.90 25.52 -11.45
N ALA A 189 -14.88 26.24 -11.99
CA ALA A 189 -14.86 26.81 -13.35
C ALA A 189 -13.71 27.80 -13.59
N ASN A 190 -13.04 28.28 -12.55
CA ASN A 190 -11.93 29.22 -12.63
C ASN A 190 -10.54 28.55 -12.77
N VAL A 191 -10.48 27.21 -12.72
CA VAL A 191 -9.22 26.46 -12.83
C VAL A 191 -9.05 25.94 -14.24
N THR A 192 -8.01 26.42 -14.93
CA THR A 192 -7.72 26.07 -16.32
C THR A 192 -6.64 25.01 -16.42
N THR A 193 -6.49 24.41 -17.60
CA THR A 193 -5.39 23.49 -17.93
C THR A 193 -4.02 24.10 -17.64
N HIS A 194 -3.85 25.40 -17.82
CA HIS A 194 -2.61 26.14 -17.52
C HIS A 194 -2.23 26.04 -16.03
N THR A 195 -3.21 26.03 -15.13
CA THR A 195 -2.95 25.81 -13.68
C THR A 195 -2.37 24.43 -13.44
N LEU A 196 -2.93 23.39 -14.05
CA LEU A 196 -2.40 22.02 -13.96
C LEU A 196 -0.98 21.93 -14.51
N GLU A 197 -0.73 22.49 -15.70
CA GLU A 197 0.58 22.52 -16.35
C GLU A 197 1.66 23.17 -15.47
N THR A 198 1.30 24.27 -14.79
CA THR A 198 2.20 24.92 -13.84
C THR A 198 2.58 24.00 -12.67
N HIS A 199 1.63 23.24 -12.12
CA HIS A 199 1.91 22.28 -11.04
C HIS A 199 2.73 21.09 -11.54
N ILE A 200 2.46 20.58 -12.73
CA ILE A 200 3.24 19.52 -13.37
C ILE A 200 4.69 19.97 -13.58
N TYR A 201 4.89 21.18 -14.11
CA TYR A 201 6.23 21.74 -14.29
C TYR A 201 7.01 21.83 -12.96
N ARG A 202 6.36 22.35 -11.90
CA ARG A 202 6.97 22.43 -10.56
C ARG A 202 7.27 21.06 -9.96
N LEU A 203 6.41 20.06 -10.18
CA LEU A 203 6.66 18.70 -9.77
C LEU A 203 7.89 18.13 -10.49
N ARG A 204 7.98 18.29 -11.81
CA ARG A 204 9.15 17.85 -12.59
C ARG A 204 10.44 18.46 -12.08
N GLN A 205 10.43 19.76 -11.77
CA GLN A 205 11.59 20.43 -11.17
C GLN A 205 12.03 19.81 -9.83
N LYS A 206 11.14 19.13 -9.13
CA LYS A 206 11.43 18.49 -7.83
C LYS A 206 11.86 17.02 -7.95
N ILE A 207 11.33 16.29 -8.93
CA ILE A 207 11.47 14.84 -8.97
C ILE A 207 12.27 14.29 -10.15
N GLU A 208 12.49 15.10 -11.19
CA GLU A 208 13.25 14.70 -12.37
C GLU A 208 14.69 15.24 -12.31
N ASP A 209 15.61 14.47 -12.86
CA ASP A 209 16.98 14.93 -13.05
C ASP A 209 17.03 16.05 -14.10
N ASP A 210 16.28 15.90 -15.19
CA ASP A 210 16.03 16.91 -16.21
C ASP A 210 14.51 17.11 -16.40
N PRO A 211 13.95 18.27 -15.97
CA PRO A 211 12.52 18.56 -16.14
C PRO A 211 12.06 18.62 -17.61
N ALA A 212 12.96 18.85 -18.56
CA ALA A 212 12.64 18.88 -20.00
C ALA A 212 12.58 17.47 -20.61
N ASP A 213 13.37 16.50 -20.06
CA ASP A 213 13.36 15.08 -20.42
C ASP A 213 12.76 14.24 -19.27
N ALA A 214 11.50 14.52 -18.94
CA ALA A 214 10.82 13.89 -17.80
C ALA A 214 10.66 12.37 -17.99
N ARG A 215 11.13 11.59 -17.02
CA ARG A 215 11.11 10.12 -17.03
C ARG A 215 10.19 9.50 -15.98
N LEU A 216 9.89 10.20 -14.92
CA LEU A 216 8.95 9.77 -13.88
C LEU A 216 7.55 10.30 -14.14
N LEU A 217 7.40 11.60 -14.38
CA LEU A 217 6.13 12.26 -14.63
C LEU A 217 6.04 12.66 -16.10
N VAL A 218 5.61 11.74 -16.94
CA VAL A 218 5.60 11.92 -18.39
C VAL A 218 4.29 12.46 -18.92
N THR A 219 4.35 13.18 -20.05
CA THR A 219 3.16 13.55 -20.84
C THR A 219 2.84 12.43 -21.79
N ASP A 220 1.58 11.99 -21.84
CA ASP A 220 1.13 10.90 -22.69
C ASP A 220 -0.30 11.13 -23.17
N ALA A 221 -0.58 10.90 -24.47
CA ALA A 221 -1.90 10.87 -25.11
C ALA A 221 -2.93 11.92 -24.61
N GLY A 222 -2.49 13.18 -24.41
CA GLY A 222 -3.37 14.26 -23.93
C GLY A 222 -3.52 14.37 -22.42
N GLY A 223 -2.74 13.60 -21.65
CA GLY A 223 -2.74 13.57 -20.20
C GLY A 223 -1.35 13.45 -19.59
N TYR A 224 -1.31 12.93 -18.39
CA TYR A 224 -0.09 12.69 -17.63
C TYR A 224 -0.09 11.28 -17.05
N LYS A 225 1.12 10.73 -16.89
CA LYS A 225 1.36 9.38 -16.41
C LYS A 225 2.56 9.38 -15.47
N LEU A 226 2.46 8.65 -14.38
CA LEU A 226 3.57 8.45 -13.45
C LEU A 226 4.20 7.07 -13.70
N LEU A 227 5.50 7.06 -13.97
CA LEU A 227 6.32 5.85 -14.15
C LEU A 227 7.14 5.64 -12.87
N SER A 228 6.64 4.80 -11.97
CA SER A 228 7.29 4.43 -10.71
C SER A 228 7.78 2.98 -10.76
#